data_3cbfcbe6b0721300f12ddf2a811e3463
#
_entry.id   3cbfcbe6b0721300f12ddf2a811e3463
#
_cell.length_a   1.000
_cell.length_b   1.000
_cell.length_c   1.000
_cell.angle_alpha   90.00
_cell.angle_beta   90.00
_cell.angle_gamma   90.00
#
_symmetry.space_group_name_H-M   'P 1'
#
loop_
_entity.id
_entity.type
_entity.pdbx_description
1 polymer ?
#
loop_
_entity_poly.entity_id
_entity_poly.type
_entity_poly.pdbx_seq_one_letter_code
_entity_poly.pdbx_strand_id
1 'polypeptide(L)'
;MSKSDKIHQNQNDFSKAPLIDHLIELRSRLIRSIFIFFIGFLISFYFSTSIYSFLVNPFFDAAGSSGEMIYTAPQEFLMTKLKIGIFGASLIGLPYFAIELYLFLAPGLYENEKMALIPYFIATPFLFLISTLMVHYLIMPLALNFFISMQIESNFDNLSIKLLPKVSEYLKLVTSLIIAFGICFQLPVVLTLLAKIGIVGSENLKKGRKYAIVLTFLVAAFLTPPDLI
;
A
#
# COMPACT_ATOMS: atom_id res chain seq x y z
N MET A 1 -38.26 5.82 -42.74
CA MET A 1 -37.16 6.04 -41.83
C MET A 1 -36.78 7.50 -41.93
N SER A 2 -37.12 8.30 -40.93
CA SER A 2 -37.06 9.77 -40.98
C SER A 2 -35.62 10.26 -40.91
N LYS A 3 -35.36 11.41 -41.57
CA LYS A 3 -34.05 12.11 -41.51
C LYS A 3 -33.61 12.45 -40.06
N SER A 4 -34.57 12.53 -39.15
CA SER A 4 -34.43 12.72 -37.72
C SER A 4 -33.77 11.52 -37.03
N ASP A 5 -34.10 10.29 -37.41
CA ASP A 5 -33.54 9.08 -36.77
C ASP A 5 -32.06 8.87 -37.09
N LYS A 6 -31.61 9.30 -38.27
CA LYS A 6 -30.19 9.26 -38.68
C LYS A 6 -29.33 10.30 -37.95
N ILE A 7 -29.94 11.45 -37.56
CA ILE A 7 -29.22 12.52 -36.81
C ILE A 7 -29.02 12.08 -35.37
N HIS A 8 -30.02 11.45 -34.75
CA HIS A 8 -29.88 10.95 -33.37
C HIS A 8 -28.97 9.71 -33.27
N GLN A 9 -28.92 8.84 -34.27
CA GLN A 9 -27.97 7.73 -34.30
C GLN A 9 -26.52 8.23 -34.45
N ASN A 10 -26.26 9.20 -35.31
CA ASN A 10 -24.91 9.80 -35.45
C ASN A 10 -24.43 10.51 -34.20
N GLN A 11 -25.31 11.23 -33.50
CA GLN A 11 -24.93 11.92 -32.24
C GLN A 11 -24.57 10.93 -31.12
N ASN A 12 -25.24 9.79 -31.04
CA ASN A 12 -24.93 8.73 -30.07
C ASN A 12 -23.60 8.00 -30.36
N ASP A 13 -23.22 7.89 -31.64
CA ASP A 13 -21.94 7.27 -32.01
C ASP A 13 -20.72 8.21 -31.73
N PHE A 14 -20.88 9.51 -31.96
CA PHE A 14 -19.85 10.50 -31.64
C PHE A 14 -19.59 10.66 -30.14
N SER A 15 -20.59 10.41 -29.28
CA SER A 15 -20.39 10.45 -27.82
C SER A 15 -19.81 9.16 -27.24
N LYS A 16 -19.93 8.03 -27.93
CA LYS A 16 -19.40 6.73 -27.50
C LYS A 16 -17.93 6.52 -27.89
N ALA A 17 -17.47 7.09 -28.99
CA ALA A 17 -16.10 6.96 -29.45
C ALA A 17 -15.06 7.44 -28.40
N PRO A 18 -15.18 8.64 -27.80
CA PRO A 18 -14.21 9.10 -26.81
C PRO A 18 -14.23 8.26 -25.50
N LEU A 19 -15.38 7.68 -25.12
CA LEU A 19 -15.46 6.79 -23.96
C LEU A 19 -14.78 5.45 -24.21
N ILE A 20 -14.92 4.90 -25.41
CA ILE A 20 -14.31 3.62 -25.80
C ILE A 20 -12.78 3.78 -25.84
N ASP A 21 -12.28 4.87 -26.41
CA ASP A 21 -10.84 5.16 -26.48
C ASP A 21 -10.25 5.30 -25.09
N HIS A 22 -10.96 5.96 -24.17
CA HIS A 22 -10.54 6.10 -22.78
C HIS A 22 -10.50 4.75 -22.04
N LEU A 23 -11.48 3.85 -22.28
CA LEU A 23 -11.48 2.49 -21.74
C LEU A 23 -10.33 1.63 -22.31
N ILE A 24 -10.00 1.78 -23.59
CA ILE A 24 -8.85 1.11 -24.22
C ILE A 24 -7.55 1.59 -23.58
N GLU A 25 -7.42 2.89 -23.32
CA GLU A 25 -6.27 3.45 -22.61
C GLU A 25 -6.16 2.89 -21.20
N LEU A 26 -7.24 2.85 -20.42
CA LEU A 26 -7.27 2.26 -19.08
C LEU A 26 -6.81 0.80 -19.09
N ARG A 27 -7.33 0.00 -20.05
CA ARG A 27 -6.93 -1.40 -20.22
C ARG A 27 -5.43 -1.53 -20.47
N SER A 28 -4.88 -0.71 -21.37
CA SER A 28 -3.46 -0.74 -21.72
C SER A 28 -2.57 -0.40 -20.52
N ARG A 29 -2.97 0.60 -19.72
CA ARG A 29 -2.27 1.01 -18.51
C ARG A 29 -2.32 -0.07 -17.43
N LEU A 30 -3.50 -0.68 -17.25
CA LEU A 30 -3.68 -1.77 -16.29
C LEU A 30 -2.82 -2.99 -16.66
N ILE A 31 -2.77 -3.38 -17.93
CA ILE A 31 -1.94 -4.50 -18.41
C ILE A 31 -0.45 -4.21 -18.13
N ARG A 32 0.03 -2.98 -18.38
CA ARG A 32 1.41 -2.60 -18.06
C ARG A 32 1.71 -2.68 -16.57
N SER A 33 0.77 -2.22 -15.74
CA SER A 33 0.91 -2.28 -14.28
C SER A 33 0.99 -3.73 -13.77
N ILE A 34 0.15 -4.61 -14.31
CA ILE A 34 0.17 -6.05 -13.99
C ILE A 34 1.49 -6.68 -14.44
N PHE A 35 1.99 -6.31 -15.62
CA PHE A 35 3.25 -6.84 -16.14
C PHE A 35 4.45 -6.43 -15.27
N ILE A 36 4.49 -5.16 -14.85
CA ILE A 36 5.54 -4.66 -13.94
C ILE A 36 5.42 -5.30 -12.56
N PHE A 37 4.21 -5.48 -12.06
CA PHE A 37 3.98 -6.21 -10.82
C PHE A 37 4.49 -7.65 -10.91
N PHE A 38 4.26 -8.33 -12.02
CA PHE A 38 4.73 -9.70 -12.24
C PHE A 38 6.26 -9.78 -12.32
N ILE A 39 6.91 -8.85 -13.01
CA ILE A 39 8.39 -8.75 -13.03
C ILE A 39 8.91 -8.47 -11.61
N GLY A 40 8.30 -7.53 -10.90
CA GLY A 40 8.62 -7.23 -9.51
C GLY A 40 8.48 -8.45 -8.61
N PHE A 41 7.44 -9.28 -8.83
CA PHE A 41 7.25 -10.53 -8.12
C PHE A 41 8.40 -11.52 -8.36
N LEU A 42 8.80 -11.74 -9.60
CA LEU A 42 9.90 -12.66 -9.92
C LEU A 42 11.21 -12.19 -9.27
N ILE A 43 11.52 -10.91 -9.35
CA ILE A 43 12.72 -10.33 -8.72
C ILE A 43 12.65 -10.49 -7.21
N SER A 44 11.54 -10.10 -6.60
CA SER A 44 11.36 -10.16 -5.13
C SER A 44 11.33 -11.59 -4.62
N PHE A 45 10.78 -12.53 -5.39
CA PHE A 45 10.79 -13.95 -5.05
C PHE A 45 12.22 -14.51 -5.08
N TYR A 46 13.03 -14.13 -6.06
CA TYR A 46 14.44 -14.50 -6.12
C TYR A 46 15.22 -13.97 -4.90
N PHE A 47 14.99 -12.73 -4.50
CA PHE A 47 15.60 -12.10 -3.33
C PHE A 47 14.81 -12.33 -2.02
N SER A 48 13.87 -13.26 -1.99
CA SER A 48 12.95 -13.44 -0.85
C SER A 48 13.68 -13.69 0.47
N THR A 49 14.82 -14.36 0.46
CA THR A 49 15.61 -14.60 1.68
C THR A 49 16.22 -13.32 2.25
N SER A 50 16.74 -12.43 1.39
CA SER A 50 17.28 -11.12 1.81
C SER A 50 16.17 -10.19 2.31
N ILE A 51 15.02 -10.18 1.63
CA ILE A 51 13.86 -9.40 2.06
C ILE A 51 13.34 -9.94 3.39
N TYR A 52 13.27 -11.25 3.57
CA TYR A 52 12.90 -11.89 4.82
C TYR A 52 13.81 -11.43 5.96
N SER A 53 15.13 -11.53 5.80
CA SER A 53 16.10 -11.11 6.82
C SER A 53 15.92 -9.64 7.19
N PHE A 54 15.72 -8.77 6.19
CA PHE A 54 15.45 -7.36 6.45
C PHE A 54 14.17 -7.15 7.28
N LEU A 55 13.07 -7.82 6.93
CA LEU A 55 11.79 -7.66 7.63
C LEU A 55 11.83 -8.19 9.06
N VAL A 56 12.66 -9.21 9.34
CA VAL A 56 12.73 -9.87 10.65
C VAL A 56 13.77 -9.22 11.58
N ASN A 57 14.74 -8.49 11.05
CA ASN A 57 15.76 -7.81 11.85
C ASN A 57 15.22 -7.04 13.06
N PRO A 58 14.16 -6.21 12.96
CA PRO A 58 13.64 -5.49 14.11
C PRO A 58 13.23 -6.39 15.28
N PHE A 59 12.76 -7.62 15.00
CA PHE A 59 12.42 -8.58 16.04
C PHE A 59 13.67 -9.09 16.77
N PHE A 60 14.70 -9.49 16.03
CA PHE A 60 15.93 -9.99 16.65
C PHE A 60 16.68 -8.89 17.39
N ASP A 61 16.64 -7.66 16.90
CA ASP A 61 17.21 -6.50 17.58
C ASP A 61 16.49 -6.21 18.93
N ALA A 62 15.17 -6.38 18.97
CA ALA A 62 14.37 -6.16 20.17
C ALA A 62 14.42 -7.35 21.15
N ALA A 63 14.39 -8.59 20.64
CA ALA A 63 14.37 -9.80 21.47
C ALA A 63 15.78 -10.23 21.96
N GLY A 64 16.85 -9.70 21.35
CA GLY A 64 18.23 -10.04 21.70
C GLY A 64 18.58 -11.50 21.45
N SER A 65 19.48 -12.04 22.26
CA SER A 65 19.97 -13.44 22.14
C SER A 65 18.91 -14.52 22.42
N SER A 66 17.78 -14.17 23.01
CA SER A 66 16.67 -15.09 23.31
C SER A 66 15.58 -15.10 22.26
N GLY A 67 15.73 -14.32 21.18
CA GLY A 67 14.74 -14.23 20.10
C GLY A 67 14.69 -15.51 19.27
N GLU A 68 13.56 -16.21 19.28
CA GLU A 68 13.28 -17.37 18.45
C GLU A 68 11.95 -17.17 17.73
N MET A 69 11.87 -17.65 16.48
CA MET A 69 10.64 -17.72 15.69
C MET A 69 10.34 -19.16 15.31
N ILE A 70 9.08 -19.52 15.25
CA ILE A 70 8.66 -20.90 14.98
C ILE A 70 7.90 -21.00 13.64
N TYR A 71 8.10 -22.12 12.96
CA TYR A 71 7.22 -22.62 11.90
C TYR A 71 6.34 -23.73 12.46
N THR A 72 5.05 -23.70 12.17
CA THR A 72 4.09 -24.70 12.68
C THR A 72 3.66 -25.71 11.62
N ALA A 73 3.94 -25.44 10.34
CA ALA A 73 3.59 -26.34 9.25
C ALA A 73 4.71 -26.38 8.18
N PRO A 74 4.98 -27.55 7.57
CA PRO A 74 6.05 -27.69 6.57
C PRO A 74 5.88 -26.77 5.35
N GLN A 75 4.64 -26.54 4.89
CA GLN A 75 4.32 -25.67 3.76
C GLN A 75 4.47 -24.18 4.09
N GLU A 76 4.57 -23.83 5.37
CA GLU A 76 4.62 -22.42 5.82
C GLU A 76 5.82 -21.68 5.24
N PHE A 77 6.96 -22.35 5.12
CA PHE A 77 8.17 -21.78 4.53
C PHE A 77 7.97 -21.33 3.07
N LEU A 78 7.36 -22.19 2.24
CA LEU A 78 7.08 -21.88 0.84
C LEU A 78 6.06 -20.74 0.73
N MET A 79 4.98 -20.82 1.50
CA MET A 79 3.94 -19.77 1.52
C MET A 79 4.51 -18.44 2.00
N THR A 80 5.44 -18.47 2.93
CA THR A 80 6.15 -17.28 3.41
C THR A 80 6.96 -16.62 2.29
N LYS A 81 7.74 -17.41 1.52
CA LYS A 81 8.48 -16.91 0.36
C LYS A 81 7.57 -16.31 -0.71
N LEU A 82 6.42 -16.94 -1.00
CA LEU A 82 5.44 -16.40 -1.94
C LEU A 82 4.86 -15.08 -1.45
N LYS A 83 4.49 -14.98 -0.17
CA LYS A 83 3.99 -13.73 0.44
C LYS A 83 5.03 -12.61 0.38
N ILE A 84 6.30 -12.91 0.66
CA ILE A 84 7.39 -11.94 0.55
C ILE A 84 7.57 -11.49 -0.91
N GLY A 85 7.48 -12.42 -1.87
CA GLY A 85 7.52 -12.09 -3.30
C GLY A 85 6.40 -11.12 -3.69
N ILE A 86 5.16 -11.39 -3.27
CA ILE A 86 4.00 -10.51 -3.50
C ILE A 86 4.19 -9.16 -2.79
N PHE A 87 4.68 -9.15 -1.57
CA PHE A 87 4.97 -7.95 -0.81
C PHE A 87 6.01 -7.07 -1.53
N GLY A 88 7.16 -7.64 -1.93
CA GLY A 88 8.18 -6.90 -2.66
C GLY A 88 7.71 -6.40 -4.03
N ALA A 89 6.88 -7.20 -4.74
CA ALA A 89 6.20 -6.74 -5.94
C ALA A 89 5.27 -5.55 -5.67
N SER A 90 4.59 -5.54 -4.53
CA SER A 90 3.71 -4.43 -4.14
C SER A 90 4.49 -3.15 -3.84
N LEU A 91 5.68 -3.24 -3.23
CA LEU A 91 6.54 -2.08 -2.98
C LEU A 91 6.91 -1.34 -4.27
N ILE A 92 7.14 -2.06 -5.36
CA ILE A 92 7.45 -1.52 -6.68
C ILE A 92 6.17 -1.19 -7.45
N GLY A 93 5.19 -2.08 -7.41
CA GLY A 93 3.98 -2.03 -8.21
C GLY A 93 3.01 -0.94 -7.79
N LEU A 94 2.83 -0.69 -6.48
CA LEU A 94 1.90 0.34 -5.98
C LEU A 94 2.28 1.77 -6.40
N PRO A 95 3.55 2.21 -6.22
CA PRO A 95 3.97 3.51 -6.73
C PRO A 95 3.82 3.65 -8.24
N TYR A 96 4.18 2.59 -8.98
CA TYR A 96 4.03 2.57 -10.43
C TYR A 96 2.56 2.64 -10.86
N PHE A 97 1.69 1.87 -10.21
CA PHE A 97 0.25 1.93 -10.45
C PHE A 97 -0.33 3.33 -10.17
N ALA A 98 0.11 3.98 -9.10
CA ALA A 98 -0.29 5.35 -8.80
C ALA A 98 0.13 6.33 -9.91
N ILE A 99 1.34 6.19 -10.45
CA ILE A 99 1.82 7.00 -11.59
C ILE A 99 0.96 6.75 -12.84
N GLU A 100 0.67 5.49 -13.18
CA GLU A 100 -0.20 5.16 -14.32
C GLU A 100 -1.63 5.71 -14.14
N LEU A 101 -2.14 5.69 -12.90
CA LEU A 101 -3.43 6.30 -12.57
C LEU A 101 -3.40 7.83 -12.77
N TYR A 102 -2.35 8.51 -12.34
CA TYR A 102 -2.19 9.95 -12.58
C TYR A 102 -2.10 10.27 -14.06
N LEU A 103 -1.35 9.47 -14.83
CA LEU A 103 -1.26 9.63 -16.29
C LEU A 103 -2.59 9.36 -17.00
N PHE A 104 -3.43 8.48 -16.47
CA PHE A 104 -4.77 8.24 -16.96
C PHE A 104 -5.69 9.44 -16.75
N LEU A 105 -5.51 10.19 -15.66
CA LEU A 105 -6.25 11.42 -15.39
C LEU A 105 -5.73 12.62 -16.20
N ALA A 106 -4.47 12.57 -16.64
CA ALA A 106 -3.80 13.68 -17.33
C ALA A 106 -4.45 14.17 -18.62
N PRO A 107 -5.10 13.35 -19.50
CA PRO A 107 -5.77 13.84 -20.71
C PRO A 107 -6.90 14.83 -20.43
N GLY A 108 -7.51 14.78 -19.25
CA GLY A 108 -8.53 15.73 -18.82
C GLY A 108 -8.00 17.09 -18.33
N LEU A 109 -6.67 17.29 -18.31
CA LEU A 109 -6.01 18.48 -17.76
C LEU A 109 -5.53 19.40 -18.87
N TYR A 110 -5.54 20.73 -18.59
CA TYR A 110 -4.93 21.75 -19.45
C TYR A 110 -3.40 21.57 -19.49
N GLU A 111 -2.76 22.06 -20.56
CA GLU A 111 -1.31 21.90 -20.76
C GLU A 111 -0.44 22.46 -19.62
N ASN A 112 -0.87 23.56 -19.03
CA ASN A 112 -0.19 24.16 -17.88
C ASN A 112 -0.32 23.31 -16.60
N GLU A 113 -1.33 22.45 -16.51
CA GLU A 113 -1.57 21.57 -15.36
C GLU A 113 -0.79 20.25 -15.48
N LYS A 114 -0.45 19.81 -16.70
CA LYS A 114 0.37 18.62 -16.94
C LYS A 114 1.77 18.75 -16.33
N MET A 115 2.40 19.91 -16.45
CA MET A 115 3.70 20.16 -15.79
C MET A 115 3.61 20.10 -14.27
N ALA A 116 2.44 20.40 -13.73
CA ALA A 116 2.19 20.31 -12.29
C ALA A 116 2.11 18.86 -11.77
N LEU A 117 1.99 17.84 -12.64
CA LEU A 117 1.98 16.43 -12.27
C LEU A 117 3.38 15.88 -11.97
N ILE A 118 4.44 16.45 -12.56
CA ILE A 118 5.81 15.96 -12.43
C ILE A 118 6.25 15.80 -10.96
N PRO A 119 6.07 16.80 -10.07
CA PRO A 119 6.46 16.65 -8.67
C PRO A 119 5.71 15.52 -7.95
N TYR A 120 4.47 15.21 -8.35
CA TYR A 120 3.70 14.10 -7.78
C TYR A 120 4.24 12.74 -8.20
N PHE A 121 4.74 12.60 -9.43
CA PHE A 121 5.39 11.37 -9.91
C PHE A 121 6.66 11.04 -9.11
N ILE A 122 7.41 12.07 -8.74
CA ILE A 122 8.61 11.92 -7.91
C ILE A 122 8.22 11.69 -6.45
N ALA A 123 7.25 12.44 -5.93
CA ALA A 123 6.82 12.35 -4.55
C ALA A 123 6.22 10.97 -4.20
N THR A 124 5.49 10.35 -5.11
CA THR A 124 4.81 9.06 -4.91
C THR A 124 5.76 7.94 -4.47
N PRO A 125 6.80 7.55 -5.24
CA PRO A 125 7.72 6.49 -4.81
C PRO A 125 8.56 6.92 -3.62
N PHE A 126 8.90 8.21 -3.50
CA PHE A 126 9.69 8.71 -2.38
C PHE A 126 8.94 8.66 -1.05
N LEU A 127 7.67 9.08 -1.01
CA LEU A 127 6.84 8.98 0.18
C LEU A 127 6.54 7.53 0.55
N PHE A 128 6.38 6.65 -0.43
CA PHE A 128 6.21 5.23 -0.18
C PHE A 128 7.46 4.61 0.47
N LEU A 129 8.64 4.99 0.00
CA LEU A 129 9.91 4.57 0.61
C LEU A 129 10.05 5.11 2.04
N ILE A 130 9.76 6.40 2.27
CA ILE A 130 9.79 6.99 3.61
C ILE A 130 8.85 6.25 4.55
N SER A 131 7.63 5.94 4.13
CA SER A 131 6.66 5.21 4.95
C SER A 131 7.17 3.81 5.31
N THR A 132 7.80 3.10 4.37
CA THR A 132 8.40 1.79 4.60
C THR A 132 9.53 1.87 5.65
N LEU A 133 10.44 2.84 5.51
CA LEU A 133 11.51 3.07 6.47
C LEU A 133 10.98 3.47 7.85
N MET A 134 9.96 4.31 7.90
CA MET A 134 9.30 4.71 9.15
C MET A 134 8.69 3.50 9.87
N VAL A 135 7.98 2.63 9.16
CA VAL A 135 7.43 1.41 9.77
C VAL A 135 8.54 0.51 10.27
N HIS A 136 9.59 0.29 9.48
CA HIS A 136 10.67 -0.62 9.81
C HIS A 136 11.51 -0.15 11.01
N TYR A 137 11.93 1.13 11.02
CA TYR A 137 12.87 1.67 12.03
C TYR A 137 12.19 2.32 13.23
N LEU A 138 10.94 2.75 13.12
CA LEU A 138 10.25 3.44 14.20
C LEU A 138 9.09 2.62 14.77
N ILE A 139 8.13 2.21 13.92
CA ILE A 139 6.89 1.59 14.40
C ILE A 139 7.14 0.15 14.88
N MET A 140 7.88 -0.64 14.11
CA MET A 140 8.15 -2.03 14.48
C MET A 140 8.94 -2.17 15.78
N PRO A 141 10.04 -1.46 16.02
CA PRO A 141 10.74 -1.54 17.30
C PRO A 141 9.86 -1.12 18.49
N LEU A 142 9.05 -0.07 18.34
CA LEU A 142 8.13 0.37 19.39
C LEU A 142 7.08 -0.71 19.73
N ALA A 143 6.45 -1.30 18.70
CA ALA A 143 5.46 -2.36 18.87
C ALA A 143 6.10 -3.61 19.50
N LEU A 144 7.27 -4.02 19.04
CA LEU A 144 7.98 -5.20 19.56
C LEU A 144 8.43 -5.03 20.99
N ASN A 145 8.97 -3.88 21.35
CA ASN A 145 9.35 -3.58 22.73
C ASN A 145 8.11 -3.64 23.66
N PHE A 146 6.96 -3.15 23.18
CA PHE A 146 5.70 -3.27 23.92
C PHE A 146 5.32 -4.74 24.12
N PHE A 147 5.30 -5.57 23.07
CA PHE A 147 4.96 -7.00 23.18
C PHE A 147 5.95 -7.77 24.07
N ILE A 148 7.24 -7.47 23.96
CA ILE A 148 8.28 -8.11 24.79
C ILE A 148 8.12 -7.69 26.26
N SER A 149 7.74 -6.45 26.55
CA SER A 149 7.48 -5.99 27.93
C SER A 149 6.31 -6.69 28.59
N MET A 150 5.42 -7.31 27.83
CA MET A 150 4.29 -8.12 28.34
C MET A 150 4.70 -9.55 28.70
N GLN A 151 5.94 -9.97 28.44
CA GLN A 151 6.45 -11.28 28.87
C GLN A 151 6.50 -11.33 30.40
N ILE A 152 6.04 -12.44 30.96
CA ILE A 152 6.09 -12.68 32.41
C ILE A 152 7.18 -13.71 32.66
N GLU A 153 8.32 -13.25 33.17
CA GLU A 153 9.32 -14.10 33.77
C GLU A 153 8.97 -14.27 35.25
N SER A 154 8.14 -15.26 35.61
CA SER A 154 7.78 -15.42 37.00
C SER A 154 8.78 -16.31 37.72
N ASN A 155 9.38 -15.76 38.77
CA ASN A 155 10.18 -16.49 39.73
C ASN A 155 9.31 -17.20 40.82
N PHE A 156 7.98 -17.03 40.83
CA PHE A 156 7.14 -17.40 41.96
C PHE A 156 6.11 -18.52 41.72
N ASP A 157 5.67 -18.81 40.45
CA ASP A 157 4.57 -19.78 40.24
C ASP A 157 4.77 -20.72 39.05
N ASN A 158 5.98 -21.00 38.59
CA ASN A 158 6.27 -21.86 37.42
C ASN A 158 5.51 -21.48 36.11
N LEU A 159 4.92 -20.29 36.06
CA LEU A 159 4.27 -19.73 34.89
C LEU A 159 5.26 -18.83 34.16
N SER A 160 5.85 -19.30 33.08
CA SER A 160 6.63 -18.45 32.17
C SER A 160 5.86 -18.24 30.87
N ILE A 161 5.58 -16.97 30.54
CA ILE A 161 4.97 -16.60 29.27
C ILE A 161 6.07 -15.95 28.42
N LYS A 162 6.52 -16.67 27.37
CA LYS A 162 7.51 -16.16 26.41
C LYS A 162 6.85 -15.87 25.07
N LEU A 163 7.26 -14.78 24.45
CA LEU A 163 6.84 -14.45 23.10
C LEU A 163 7.60 -15.31 22.08
N LEU A 164 6.93 -16.28 21.49
CA LEU A 164 7.45 -17.12 20.40
C LEU A 164 6.59 -16.87 19.16
N PRO A 165 6.89 -15.82 18.41
CA PRO A 165 6.06 -15.43 17.26
C PRO A 165 6.19 -16.46 16.14
N LYS A 166 5.05 -16.78 15.54
CA LYS A 166 4.98 -17.56 14.33
C LYS A 166 5.44 -16.69 13.16
N VAL A 167 6.36 -17.22 12.35
CA VAL A 167 6.96 -16.46 11.24
C VAL A 167 5.90 -15.86 10.30
N SER A 168 4.88 -16.64 9.94
CA SER A 168 3.83 -16.21 9.04
C SER A 168 2.97 -15.07 9.61
N GLU A 169 2.72 -15.08 10.93
CA GLU A 169 1.92 -14.04 11.62
C GLU A 169 2.72 -12.75 11.77
N TYR A 170 3.96 -12.85 12.18
CA TYR A 170 4.88 -11.72 12.26
C TYR A 170 5.01 -11.01 10.90
N LEU A 171 5.29 -11.78 9.84
CA LEU A 171 5.40 -11.20 8.49
C LEU A 171 4.08 -10.59 8.00
N LYS A 172 2.95 -11.21 8.34
CA LYS A 172 1.63 -10.63 8.03
C LYS A 172 1.47 -9.26 8.69
N LEU A 173 1.85 -9.14 9.97
CA LEU A 173 1.80 -7.86 10.70
C LEU A 173 2.67 -6.80 10.01
N VAL A 174 3.97 -7.11 9.82
CA VAL A 174 4.93 -6.17 9.23
C VAL A 174 4.53 -5.72 7.84
N THR A 175 4.24 -6.68 6.96
CA THR A 175 3.88 -6.39 5.57
C THR A 175 2.57 -5.62 5.46
N SER A 176 1.57 -5.94 6.29
CA SER A 176 0.31 -5.20 6.34
C SER A 176 0.52 -3.75 6.79
N LEU A 177 1.34 -3.53 7.83
CA LEU A 177 1.66 -2.18 8.29
C LEU A 177 2.38 -1.38 7.20
N ILE A 178 3.40 -1.95 6.54
CA ILE A 178 4.14 -1.25 5.50
C ILE A 178 3.22 -0.85 4.33
N ILE A 179 2.37 -1.77 3.86
CA ILE A 179 1.43 -1.48 2.78
C ILE A 179 0.40 -0.41 3.21
N ALA A 180 -0.14 -0.54 4.41
CA ALA A 180 -1.12 0.39 4.94
C ALA A 180 -0.56 1.81 5.08
N PHE A 181 0.61 1.95 5.72
CA PHE A 181 1.28 3.25 5.82
C PHE A 181 1.70 3.78 4.45
N GLY A 182 2.17 2.90 3.55
CA GLY A 182 2.48 3.25 2.17
C GLY A 182 1.31 3.90 1.45
N ILE A 183 0.12 3.30 1.56
CA ILE A 183 -1.12 3.84 0.98
C ILE A 183 -1.54 5.14 1.70
N CYS A 184 -1.47 5.19 3.03
CA CYS A 184 -1.81 6.39 3.80
C CYS A 184 -0.93 7.59 3.43
N PHE A 185 0.37 7.38 3.18
CA PHE A 185 1.28 8.45 2.75
C PHE A 185 0.99 8.94 1.31
N GLN A 186 0.24 8.18 0.51
CA GLN A 186 -0.24 8.66 -0.80
C GLN A 186 -1.44 9.60 -0.69
N LEU A 187 -2.20 9.58 0.41
CA LEU A 187 -3.38 10.45 0.56
C LEU A 187 -3.08 11.94 0.40
N PRO A 188 -2.02 12.52 1.01
CA PRO A 188 -1.66 13.93 0.80
C PRO A 188 -1.35 14.24 -0.67
N VAL A 189 -0.70 13.32 -1.38
CA VAL A 189 -0.35 13.47 -2.79
C VAL A 189 -1.63 13.49 -3.64
N VAL A 190 -2.51 12.53 -3.44
CA VAL A 190 -3.79 12.45 -4.16
C VAL A 190 -4.66 13.67 -3.89
N LEU A 191 -4.80 14.09 -2.62
CA LEU A 191 -5.62 15.24 -2.25
C LEU A 191 -5.09 16.55 -2.83
N THR A 192 -3.77 16.76 -2.77
CA THR A 192 -3.16 17.97 -3.35
C THR A 192 -3.26 17.99 -4.86
N LEU A 193 -3.16 16.85 -5.52
CA LEU A 193 -3.38 16.70 -6.95
C LEU A 193 -4.82 17.06 -7.32
N LEU A 194 -5.82 16.45 -6.65
CA LEU A 194 -7.24 16.71 -6.90
C LEU A 194 -7.63 18.18 -6.66
N ALA A 195 -7.01 18.80 -5.65
CA ALA A 195 -7.21 20.22 -5.37
C ALA A 195 -6.60 21.11 -6.48
N LYS A 196 -5.43 20.73 -7.01
CA LYS A 196 -4.74 21.48 -8.06
C LYS A 196 -5.45 21.40 -9.41
N ILE A 197 -6.07 20.26 -9.72
CA ILE A 197 -6.91 20.04 -10.91
C ILE A 197 -8.29 20.73 -10.77
N GLY A 198 -8.62 21.27 -9.58
CA GLY A 198 -9.89 21.95 -9.35
C GLY A 198 -11.08 21.00 -9.10
N ILE A 199 -10.87 19.68 -9.05
CA ILE A 199 -11.93 18.69 -8.74
C ILE A 199 -12.42 18.87 -7.30
N VAL A 200 -11.52 19.20 -6.37
CA VAL A 200 -11.85 19.39 -4.95
C VAL A 200 -11.47 20.80 -4.51
N GLY A 201 -12.46 21.62 -4.23
CA GLY A 201 -12.25 22.98 -3.70
C GLY A 201 -11.83 22.96 -2.22
N SER A 202 -11.13 24.03 -1.79
CA SER A 202 -10.66 24.19 -0.41
C SER A 202 -11.80 24.13 0.63
N GLU A 203 -12.99 24.58 0.28
CA GLU A 203 -14.18 24.51 1.16
C GLU A 203 -14.66 23.07 1.35
N ASN A 204 -14.64 22.26 0.28
CA ASN A 204 -15.01 20.85 0.35
C ASN A 204 -14.01 20.06 1.20
N LEU A 205 -12.72 20.38 1.10
CA LEU A 205 -11.68 19.78 1.97
C LEU A 205 -11.90 20.14 3.44
N LYS A 206 -12.24 21.41 3.75
CA LYS A 206 -12.57 21.81 5.12
C LYS A 206 -13.79 21.09 5.66
N LYS A 207 -14.87 20.98 4.88
CA LYS A 207 -16.09 20.24 5.26
C LYS A 207 -15.84 18.74 5.40
N GLY A 208 -14.98 18.17 4.55
CA GLY A 208 -14.59 16.75 4.56
C GLY A 208 -13.70 16.34 5.73
N ARG A 209 -13.04 17.28 6.41
CA ARG A 209 -12.04 17.03 7.47
C ARG A 209 -12.58 16.14 8.59
N LYS A 210 -13.82 16.38 9.04
CA LYS A 210 -14.48 15.57 10.09
C LYS A 210 -14.67 14.12 9.68
N TYR A 211 -15.03 13.87 8.42
CA TYR A 211 -15.19 12.49 7.90
C TYR A 211 -13.84 11.81 7.70
N ALA A 212 -12.81 12.56 7.27
CA ALA A 212 -11.46 12.04 7.15
C ALA A 212 -10.91 11.58 8.50
N ILE A 213 -11.15 12.32 9.59
CA ILE A 213 -10.74 11.93 10.94
C ILE A 213 -11.41 10.62 11.35
N VAL A 214 -12.74 10.53 11.19
CA VAL A 214 -13.49 9.30 11.52
C VAL A 214 -13.00 8.10 10.68
N LEU A 215 -12.80 8.32 9.37
CA LEU A 215 -12.28 7.28 8.48
C LEU A 215 -10.88 6.82 8.90
N THR A 216 -10.01 7.74 9.31
CA THR A 216 -8.66 7.40 9.79
C THR A 216 -8.71 6.53 11.04
N PHE A 217 -9.57 6.85 12.01
CA PHE A 217 -9.76 6.00 13.19
C PHE A 217 -10.32 4.62 12.82
N LEU A 218 -11.27 4.57 11.90
CA LEU A 218 -11.85 3.32 11.43
C LEU A 218 -10.79 2.45 10.73
N VAL A 219 -9.99 3.03 9.85
CA VAL A 219 -8.88 2.32 9.17
C VAL A 219 -7.84 1.87 10.20
N ALA A 220 -7.48 2.72 11.16
CA ALA A 220 -6.55 2.37 12.22
C ALA A 220 -7.05 1.18 13.03
N ALA A 221 -8.34 1.13 13.37
CA ALA A 221 -8.94 0.02 14.11
C ALA A 221 -8.87 -1.32 13.37
N PHE A 222 -8.95 -1.32 12.03
CA PHE A 222 -8.75 -2.52 11.21
C PHE A 222 -7.28 -2.94 11.05
N LEU A 223 -6.37 -1.96 11.08
CA LEU A 223 -4.94 -2.21 10.92
C LEU A 223 -4.26 -2.61 12.23
N THR A 224 -4.78 -2.12 13.35
CA THR A 224 -4.29 -2.50 14.68
C THR A 224 -4.77 -3.92 14.98
N PRO A 225 -3.87 -4.84 15.33
CA PRO A 225 -4.30 -6.17 15.77
C PRO A 225 -5.34 -6.06 16.88
N PRO A 226 -6.42 -6.90 16.88
CA PRO A 226 -7.50 -6.81 17.85
C PRO A 226 -7.06 -7.06 19.30
N ASP A 227 -5.85 -7.53 19.49
CA ASP A 227 -5.27 -7.85 20.80
C ASP A 227 -4.62 -6.65 21.50
N LEU A 228 -4.72 -5.44 20.95
CA LEU A 228 -4.16 -4.19 21.52
C LEU A 228 -5.23 -3.28 22.15
N ILE A 229 -6.45 -3.78 22.35
CA ILE A 229 -7.53 -3.05 23.06
C ILE A 229 -7.80 -3.68 24.40
#